data_9d5d1cc683ff6f6eeef85fe09f870c5a
#
_entry.id   9d5d1cc683ff6f6eeef85fe09f870c5a
#
_cell.length_a   1.000
_cell.length_b   1.000
_cell.length_c   1.000
_cell.angle_alpha   90.00
_cell.angle_beta   90.00
_cell.angle_gamma   90.00
#
_symmetry.space_group_name_H-M   'P 1'
#
loop_
_entity.id
_entity.type
_entity.pdbx_description
1 polymer ?
#
loop_
_entity_poly.entity_id
_entity_poly.type
_entity_poly.pdbx_seq_one_letter_code
_entity_poly.pdbx_strand_id
1 'polypeptide(L)'
;RCSTAYAVERTATETFSTNPSKIRKRLLLTDEMRLIMMFEDSFPSGGFIDCIDFLKPLERTSAAIDLLSLRKLRTMLDTLRKVTAFFSSVKDGVYPNLKRMSAGILSFPEIHRRIDNIIDRYGEVKDTASDELYNIRKSLREKEGAISPRMSAILKKA
;
A
#
# COMPACT_ATOMS: atom_id res chain seq x y z
N ARG A 1 -3.35 -19.21 -3.27
CA ARG A 1 -4.46 -18.29 -2.92
C ARG A 1 -4.22 -16.94 -3.58
N CYS A 2 -5.24 -16.42 -4.28
CA CYS A 2 -5.20 -15.07 -4.82
C CYS A 2 -5.56 -14.07 -3.71
N SER A 3 -4.79 -12.99 -3.60
CA SER A 3 -4.98 -11.95 -2.57
C SER A 3 -5.85 -10.78 -3.04
N THR A 4 -6.08 -10.65 -4.36
CA THR A 4 -6.85 -9.55 -4.95
C THR A 4 -7.97 -10.10 -5.82
N ALA A 5 -9.07 -9.36 -5.95
CA ALA A 5 -10.18 -9.69 -6.85
C ALA A 5 -9.70 -9.82 -8.30
N TYR A 6 -8.84 -8.91 -8.75
CA TYR A 6 -8.18 -8.96 -10.05
C TYR A 6 -7.44 -10.29 -10.30
N ALA A 7 -6.69 -10.78 -9.30
CA ALA A 7 -5.96 -12.04 -9.45
C ALA A 7 -6.92 -13.25 -9.52
N VAL A 8 -8.04 -13.21 -8.79
CA VAL A 8 -9.09 -14.24 -8.86
C VAL A 8 -9.72 -14.25 -10.27
N GLU A 9 -10.12 -13.10 -10.79
CA GLU A 9 -10.68 -12.95 -12.12
C GLU A 9 -9.70 -13.43 -13.20
N ARG A 10 -8.44 -13.01 -13.08
CA ARG A 10 -7.38 -13.43 -14.02
C ARG A 10 -7.19 -14.94 -14.01
N THR A 11 -7.27 -15.59 -12.87
CA THR A 11 -7.18 -17.05 -12.77
C THR A 11 -8.40 -17.73 -13.38
N ALA A 12 -9.60 -17.19 -13.17
CA ALA A 12 -10.85 -17.73 -13.72
C ALA A 12 -10.93 -17.61 -15.26
N THR A 13 -10.32 -16.58 -15.83
CA THR A 13 -10.28 -16.34 -17.29
C THR A 13 -9.12 -17.05 -18.00
N GLU A 14 -8.28 -17.78 -17.26
CA GLU A 14 -7.14 -18.49 -17.86
C GLU A 14 -7.61 -19.66 -18.73
N THR A 15 -7.14 -19.68 -19.96
CA THR A 15 -7.56 -20.68 -20.96
C THR A 15 -6.43 -21.65 -21.28
N PHE A 16 -6.81 -22.85 -21.72
CA PHE A 16 -5.89 -23.85 -22.23
C PHE A 16 -5.08 -23.30 -23.41
N SER A 17 -3.80 -23.61 -23.47
CA SER A 17 -2.91 -23.20 -24.56
C SER A 17 -2.20 -24.40 -25.15
N THR A 18 -2.14 -24.49 -26.48
CA THR A 18 -1.38 -25.49 -27.23
C THR A 18 -0.04 -24.95 -27.73
N ASN A 19 0.27 -23.66 -27.49
CA ASN A 19 1.51 -23.06 -27.91
C ASN A 19 2.67 -23.44 -26.97
N PRO A 20 3.66 -24.25 -27.43
CA PRO A 20 4.74 -24.74 -26.59
C PRO A 20 5.59 -23.62 -25.95
N SER A 21 5.86 -22.55 -26.68
CA SER A 21 6.65 -21.41 -26.18
C SER A 21 5.92 -20.67 -25.06
N LYS A 22 4.60 -20.47 -25.20
CA LYS A 22 3.76 -19.86 -24.17
C LYS A 22 3.69 -20.72 -22.92
N ILE A 23 3.52 -22.04 -23.09
CA ILE A 23 3.49 -22.99 -21.97
C ILE A 23 4.84 -23.00 -21.24
N ARG A 24 5.95 -23.14 -21.97
CA ARG A 24 7.29 -23.12 -21.38
C ARG A 24 7.57 -21.86 -20.59
N LYS A 25 7.22 -20.67 -21.12
CA LYS A 25 7.39 -19.40 -20.43
C LYS A 25 6.61 -19.37 -19.11
N ARG A 26 5.37 -19.87 -19.10
CA ARG A 26 4.54 -19.91 -17.88
C ARG A 26 5.11 -20.85 -16.84
N LEU A 27 5.55 -22.04 -17.27
CA LEU A 27 6.18 -23.02 -16.37
C LEU A 27 7.45 -22.44 -15.73
N LEU A 28 8.31 -21.75 -16.49
CA LEU A 28 9.51 -21.10 -15.96
C LEU A 28 9.17 -20.02 -14.92
N LEU A 29 8.18 -19.16 -15.19
CA LEU A 29 7.74 -18.15 -14.21
C LEU A 29 7.19 -18.79 -12.93
N THR A 30 6.42 -19.87 -13.07
CA THR A 30 5.88 -20.61 -11.93
C THR A 30 6.97 -21.28 -11.11
N ASP A 31 7.97 -21.88 -11.76
CA ASP A 31 9.08 -22.53 -11.08
C ASP A 31 9.97 -21.53 -10.36
N GLU A 32 10.32 -20.40 -10.99
CA GLU A 32 11.05 -19.32 -10.31
C GLU A 32 10.28 -18.80 -9.09
N MET A 33 8.96 -18.60 -9.20
CA MET A 33 8.15 -18.16 -8.07
C MET A 33 8.08 -19.21 -6.96
N ARG A 34 7.99 -20.49 -7.32
CA ARG A 34 8.04 -21.59 -6.36
C ARG A 34 9.35 -21.59 -5.59
N LEU A 35 10.49 -21.41 -6.27
CA LEU A 35 11.81 -21.33 -5.63
C LEU A 35 11.90 -20.12 -4.68
N ILE A 36 11.42 -18.95 -5.11
CA ILE A 36 11.37 -17.76 -4.25
C ILE A 36 10.56 -18.05 -2.98
N MET A 37 9.37 -18.63 -3.11
CA MET A 37 8.51 -18.93 -1.96
C MET A 37 9.09 -20.00 -1.02
N MET A 38 10.01 -20.82 -1.48
CA MET A 38 10.66 -21.86 -0.69
C MET A 38 11.94 -21.40 -0.01
N PHE A 39 12.69 -20.46 -0.60
CA PHE A 39 14.05 -20.16 -0.20
C PHE A 39 14.33 -18.69 0.11
N GLU A 40 13.39 -17.79 -0.19
CA GLU A 40 13.61 -16.33 -0.06
C GLU A 40 12.66 -15.71 0.96
N ASP A 41 13.07 -15.67 2.21
CA ASP A 41 12.28 -15.06 3.29
C ASP A 41 12.07 -13.55 3.11
N SER A 42 12.94 -12.90 2.34
CA SER A 42 12.89 -11.45 2.07
C SER A 42 11.85 -11.05 1.02
N PHE A 43 11.28 -12.00 0.28
CA PHE A 43 10.25 -11.70 -0.69
C PHE A 43 8.90 -11.39 -0.01
N PRO A 44 8.24 -10.28 -0.35
CA PRO A 44 6.96 -9.92 0.26
C PRO A 44 5.85 -10.90 -0.18
N SER A 45 5.42 -11.77 0.73
CA SER A 45 4.35 -12.75 0.49
C SER A 45 2.93 -12.18 0.69
N GLY A 46 2.80 -10.93 1.18
CA GLY A 46 1.53 -10.27 1.47
C GLY A 46 1.54 -8.78 1.16
N GLY A 47 0.43 -8.11 1.48
CA GLY A 47 0.27 -6.67 1.25
C GLY A 47 -0.16 -6.31 -0.18
N PHE A 48 -0.48 -7.29 -1.02
CA PHE A 48 -1.08 -7.06 -2.33
C PHE A 48 -2.55 -6.73 -2.15
N ILE A 49 -2.92 -5.49 -2.43
CA ILE A 49 -4.27 -4.94 -2.23
C ILE A 49 -4.79 -4.46 -3.58
N ASP A 50 -6.05 -4.80 -3.87
CA ASP A 50 -6.72 -4.24 -5.03
C ASP A 50 -7.09 -2.78 -4.75
N CYS A 51 -6.52 -1.88 -5.57
CA CYS A 51 -6.72 -0.44 -5.43
C CYS A 51 -7.61 0.14 -6.53
N ILE A 52 -8.07 -0.69 -7.48
CA ILE A 52 -8.79 -0.23 -8.68
C ILE A 52 -10.08 0.48 -8.28
N ASP A 53 -10.86 -0.09 -7.37
CA ASP A 53 -12.19 0.41 -7.01
C ASP A 53 -12.19 1.82 -6.46
N PHE A 54 -11.19 2.18 -5.65
CA PHE A 54 -11.09 3.52 -5.07
C PHE A 54 -10.18 4.47 -5.87
N LEU A 55 -9.31 3.97 -6.74
CA LEU A 55 -8.50 4.81 -7.63
C LEU A 55 -9.27 5.24 -8.88
N LYS A 56 -10.08 4.35 -9.46
CA LYS A 56 -10.84 4.64 -10.67
C LYS A 56 -11.75 5.88 -10.57
N PRO A 57 -12.47 6.13 -9.46
CA PRO A 57 -13.24 7.36 -9.29
C PRO A 57 -12.38 8.63 -9.27
N LEU A 58 -11.09 8.56 -8.87
CA LEU A 58 -10.18 9.70 -8.82
C LEU A 58 -9.77 10.23 -10.20
N GLU A 59 -9.97 9.44 -11.26
CA GLU A 59 -9.80 9.91 -12.65
C GLU A 59 -10.80 11.02 -13.01
N ARG A 60 -11.91 11.09 -12.27
CA ARG A 60 -12.93 12.12 -12.45
C ARG A 60 -12.68 13.26 -11.46
N THR A 61 -12.78 14.49 -11.92
CA THR A 61 -12.59 15.71 -11.12
C THR A 61 -13.49 15.72 -9.86
N SER A 62 -12.93 16.12 -8.73
CA SER A 62 -13.60 16.31 -7.42
C SER A 62 -13.78 15.07 -6.56
N ALA A 63 -13.26 13.89 -6.94
CA ALA A 63 -13.26 12.75 -6.03
C ALA A 63 -12.14 12.89 -4.98
N ALA A 64 -12.44 12.54 -3.74
CA ALA A 64 -11.49 12.48 -2.64
C ALA A 64 -11.26 11.01 -2.22
N ILE A 65 -10.05 10.71 -1.79
CA ILE A 65 -9.73 9.41 -1.21
C ILE A 65 -9.98 9.45 0.30
N ASP A 66 -10.68 8.45 0.83
CA ASP A 66 -10.87 8.30 2.27
C ASP A 66 -9.62 7.73 2.96
N LEU A 67 -9.57 7.86 4.29
CA LEU A 67 -8.41 7.44 5.08
C LEU A 67 -8.12 5.95 4.97
N LEU A 68 -9.14 5.09 4.92
CA LEU A 68 -8.97 3.64 4.82
C LEU A 68 -8.37 3.27 3.46
N SER A 69 -8.87 3.86 2.39
CA SER A 69 -8.36 3.70 1.03
C SER A 69 -6.92 4.22 0.89
N LEU A 70 -6.61 5.35 1.56
CA LEU A 70 -5.25 5.89 1.59
C LEU A 70 -4.26 4.95 2.29
N ARG A 71 -4.66 4.32 3.40
CA ARG A 71 -3.88 3.27 4.09
C ARG A 71 -3.63 2.06 3.19
N LYS A 72 -4.67 1.60 2.48
CA LYS A 72 -4.57 0.50 1.51
C LYS A 72 -3.58 0.83 0.40
N LEU A 73 -3.69 2.04 -0.18
CA LEU A 73 -2.77 2.51 -1.22
C LEU A 73 -1.32 2.54 -0.72
N ARG A 74 -1.08 3.07 0.48
CA ARG A 74 0.25 3.07 1.10
C ARG A 74 0.82 1.66 1.22
N THR A 75 0.01 0.71 1.72
CA THR A 75 0.44 -0.69 1.87
C THR A 75 0.80 -1.31 0.52
N MET A 76 -0.01 -1.07 -0.51
CA MET A 76 0.25 -1.58 -1.86
C MET A 76 1.53 -0.98 -2.45
N LEU A 77 1.73 0.35 -2.33
CA LEU A 77 2.95 1.02 -2.79
C LEU A 77 4.21 0.49 -2.07
N ASP A 78 4.10 0.24 -0.77
CA ASP A 78 5.18 -0.37 0.03
C ASP A 78 5.51 -1.79 -0.46
N THR A 79 4.48 -2.57 -0.77
CA THR A 79 4.65 -3.93 -1.30
C THR A 79 5.33 -3.90 -2.67
N LEU A 80 4.91 -3.02 -3.58
CA LEU A 80 5.55 -2.84 -4.88
C LEU A 80 7.02 -2.43 -4.74
N ARG A 81 7.32 -1.51 -3.81
CA ARG A 81 8.70 -1.10 -3.51
C ARG A 81 9.54 -2.26 -3.00
N LYS A 82 9.00 -3.11 -2.12
CA LYS A 82 9.68 -4.32 -1.62
C LYS A 82 9.92 -5.33 -2.74
N VAL A 83 8.95 -5.56 -3.61
CA VAL A 83 9.09 -6.46 -4.78
C VAL A 83 10.21 -5.96 -5.71
N THR A 84 10.20 -4.67 -6.05
CA THR A 84 11.23 -4.10 -6.93
C THR A 84 12.62 -4.13 -6.28
N ALA A 85 12.71 -3.82 -4.99
CA ALA A 85 13.96 -3.89 -4.24
C ALA A 85 14.50 -5.34 -4.18
N PHE A 86 13.63 -6.33 -3.93
CA PHE A 86 14.02 -7.74 -3.95
C PHE A 86 14.65 -8.11 -5.28
N PHE A 87 13.97 -7.89 -6.41
CA PHE A 87 14.51 -8.25 -7.72
C PHE A 87 15.74 -7.43 -8.12
N SER A 88 15.91 -6.22 -7.58
CA SER A 88 17.14 -5.43 -7.78
C SER A 88 18.33 -6.01 -7.01
N SER A 89 18.10 -6.64 -5.85
CA SER A 89 19.14 -7.24 -5.02
C SER A 89 19.55 -8.65 -5.49
N VAL A 90 18.67 -9.33 -6.23
CA VAL A 90 18.93 -10.68 -6.75
C VAL A 90 20.02 -10.66 -7.82
N LYS A 91 20.99 -11.58 -7.71
CA LYS A 91 22.07 -11.74 -8.71
C LYS A 91 21.48 -12.06 -10.08
N ASP A 92 22.17 -11.61 -11.12
CA ASP A 92 21.77 -11.90 -12.49
C ASP A 92 21.80 -13.41 -12.76
N GLY A 93 20.75 -13.89 -13.45
CA GLY A 93 20.60 -15.30 -13.78
C GLY A 93 19.89 -16.16 -12.74
N VAL A 94 19.63 -15.66 -11.51
CA VAL A 94 18.96 -16.45 -10.46
C VAL A 94 17.47 -16.61 -10.73
N TYR A 95 16.74 -15.51 -11.00
CA TYR A 95 15.31 -15.53 -11.35
C TYR A 95 15.07 -14.66 -12.60
N PRO A 96 15.63 -15.04 -13.77
CA PRO A 96 15.73 -14.12 -14.92
C PRO A 96 14.38 -13.74 -15.51
N ASN A 97 13.39 -14.62 -15.47
CA ASN A 97 12.08 -14.35 -16.07
C ASN A 97 11.24 -13.42 -15.18
N LEU A 98 11.21 -13.66 -13.87
CA LEU A 98 10.53 -12.81 -12.92
C LEU A 98 11.24 -11.48 -12.76
N LYS A 99 12.58 -11.43 -12.74
CA LYS A 99 13.35 -10.18 -12.72
C LYS A 99 13.05 -9.32 -13.94
N ARG A 100 12.95 -9.90 -15.14
CA ARG A 100 12.54 -9.19 -16.36
C ARG A 100 11.09 -8.67 -16.28
N MET A 101 10.18 -9.46 -15.69
CA MET A 101 8.79 -9.07 -15.51
C MET A 101 8.67 -7.92 -14.49
N SER A 102 9.45 -7.96 -13.41
CA SER A 102 9.46 -6.91 -12.38
C SER A 102 10.01 -5.56 -12.87
N ALA A 103 10.85 -5.55 -13.91
CA ALA A 103 11.36 -4.31 -14.51
C ALA A 103 10.26 -3.43 -15.11
N GLY A 104 9.07 -3.98 -15.38
CA GLY A 104 7.89 -3.22 -15.80
C GLY A 104 7.10 -2.58 -14.65
N ILE A 105 7.46 -2.84 -13.39
CA ILE A 105 6.76 -2.25 -12.24
C ILE A 105 7.21 -0.80 -12.08
N LEU A 106 6.25 0.13 -12.19
CA LEU A 106 6.51 1.55 -11.96
C LEU A 106 6.62 1.84 -10.46
N SER A 107 7.56 2.69 -10.10
CA SER A 107 7.74 3.19 -8.74
C SER A 107 7.17 4.61 -8.62
N PHE A 108 6.51 4.89 -7.50
CA PHE A 108 5.86 6.18 -7.23
C PHE A 108 6.34 6.78 -5.90
N PRO A 109 7.64 7.10 -5.76
CA PRO A 109 8.22 7.57 -4.49
C PRO A 109 7.59 8.88 -4.02
N GLU A 110 7.22 9.77 -4.93
CA GLU A 110 6.57 11.03 -4.58
C GLU A 110 5.18 10.84 -3.98
N ILE A 111 4.38 9.93 -4.53
CA ILE A 111 3.05 9.61 -3.99
C ILE A 111 3.21 8.99 -2.60
N HIS A 112 4.15 8.07 -2.44
CA HIS A 112 4.45 7.44 -1.15
C HIS A 112 4.83 8.49 -0.10
N ARG A 113 5.74 9.41 -0.44
CA ARG A 113 6.17 10.51 0.43
C ARG A 113 5.00 11.43 0.83
N ARG A 114 4.13 11.78 -0.11
CA ARG A 114 2.92 12.58 0.16
C ARG A 114 1.98 11.88 1.12
N ILE A 115 1.77 10.59 0.95
CA ILE A 115 0.94 9.80 1.87
C ILE A 115 1.59 9.77 3.26
N ASP A 116 2.91 9.54 3.35
CA ASP A 116 3.64 9.54 4.62
C ASP A 116 3.64 10.89 5.34
N ASN A 117 3.45 12.00 4.64
CA ASN A 117 3.26 13.31 5.26
C ASN A 117 1.87 13.45 5.89
N ILE A 118 0.86 12.75 5.37
CA ILE A 118 -0.52 12.83 5.83
C ILE A 118 -0.80 11.84 6.97
N ILE A 119 -0.33 10.59 6.84
CA ILE A 119 -0.60 9.53 7.81
C ILE A 119 0.66 9.07 8.53
N ASP A 120 0.49 8.66 9.77
CA ASP A 120 1.57 8.12 10.59
C ASP A 120 1.77 6.60 10.36
N ARG A 121 2.68 6.00 11.15
CA ARG A 121 2.95 4.55 11.11
C ARG A 121 1.75 3.68 11.51
N TYR A 122 0.79 4.23 12.26
CA TYR A 122 -0.43 3.54 12.67
C TYR A 122 -1.58 3.74 11.68
N GLY A 123 -1.36 4.59 10.68
CA GLY A 123 -2.33 4.94 9.66
C GLY A 123 -3.29 6.06 10.11
N GLU A 124 -3.02 6.75 11.21
CA GLU A 124 -3.81 7.90 11.66
C GLU A 124 -3.33 9.19 10.98
N VAL A 125 -4.24 10.14 10.83
CA VAL A 125 -3.91 11.44 10.24
C VAL A 125 -3.05 12.22 11.22
N LYS A 126 -1.84 12.59 10.78
CA LYS A 126 -0.90 13.39 11.57
C LYS A 126 -1.48 14.76 11.90
N ASP A 127 -1.15 15.28 13.07
CA ASP A 127 -1.49 16.66 13.43
C ASP A 127 -0.90 17.67 12.44
N THR A 128 0.25 17.35 11.88
CA THR A 128 1.00 18.16 10.91
C THR A 128 0.61 17.91 9.46
N ALA A 129 -0.49 17.17 9.19
CA ALA A 129 -0.95 16.89 7.83
C ALA A 129 -1.37 18.18 7.07
N SER A 130 -1.85 19.20 7.80
CA SER A 130 -1.99 20.57 7.33
C SER A 130 -1.88 21.56 8.49
N ASP A 131 -1.48 22.81 8.19
CA ASP A 131 -1.38 23.87 9.19
C ASP A 131 -2.75 24.17 9.84
N GLU A 132 -3.81 24.10 9.06
CA GLU A 132 -5.17 24.30 9.56
C GLU A 132 -5.56 23.21 10.57
N LEU A 133 -5.34 21.94 10.25
CA LEU A 133 -5.62 20.83 11.15
C LEU A 133 -4.80 20.92 12.43
N TYR A 134 -3.52 21.31 12.33
CA TYR A 134 -2.67 21.52 13.49
C TYR A 134 -3.25 22.59 14.43
N ASN A 135 -3.65 23.76 13.88
CA ASN A 135 -4.21 24.86 14.65
C ASN A 135 -5.53 24.49 15.30
N ILE A 136 -6.42 23.78 14.59
CA ILE A 136 -7.70 23.31 15.13
C ILE A 136 -7.46 22.33 16.28
N ARG A 137 -6.60 21.32 16.12
CA ARG A 137 -6.31 20.35 17.18
C ARG A 137 -5.61 20.97 18.39
N LYS A 138 -4.72 21.94 18.17
CA LYS A 138 -4.10 22.72 19.23
C LYS A 138 -5.14 23.48 20.05
N SER A 139 -6.00 24.24 19.38
CA SER A 139 -7.09 24.99 20.04
C SER A 139 -8.06 24.07 20.80
N LEU A 140 -8.35 22.89 20.24
CA LEU A 140 -9.19 21.89 20.90
C LEU A 140 -8.57 21.43 22.22
N ARG A 141 -7.29 21.02 22.20
CA ARG A 141 -6.55 20.59 23.41
C ARG A 141 -6.48 21.69 24.47
N GLU A 142 -6.26 22.94 24.06
CA GLU A 142 -6.23 24.09 24.98
C GLU A 142 -7.59 24.28 25.66
N LYS A 143 -8.68 24.18 24.91
CA LYS A 143 -10.04 24.29 25.46
C LYS A 143 -10.39 23.11 26.38
N GLU A 144 -10.07 21.88 25.98
CA GLU A 144 -10.26 20.67 26.79
C GLU A 144 -9.47 20.75 28.10
N GLY A 145 -8.20 21.16 28.02
CA GLY A 145 -7.35 21.37 29.20
C GLY A 145 -7.87 22.43 30.18
N ALA A 146 -8.61 23.43 29.67
CA ALA A 146 -9.23 24.46 30.52
C ALA A 146 -10.52 24.03 31.22
N ILE A 147 -11.16 22.93 30.79
CA ILE A 147 -12.44 22.48 31.35
C ILE A 147 -12.25 21.99 32.80
N SER A 148 -11.31 21.10 33.06
CA SER A 148 -11.09 20.50 34.39
C SER A 148 -10.80 21.54 35.48
N PRO A 149 -9.89 22.52 35.29
CA PRO A 149 -9.66 23.58 36.28
C PRO A 149 -10.88 24.47 36.49
N ARG A 150 -11.65 24.76 35.43
CA ARG A 150 -12.90 25.60 35.56
C ARG A 150 -13.95 24.84 36.33
N MET A 151 -14.18 23.55 36.07
CA MET A 151 -15.11 22.72 36.84
C MET A 151 -14.73 22.64 38.30
N SER A 152 -13.44 22.46 38.60
CA SER A 152 -12.94 22.42 39.98
C SER A 152 -13.10 23.77 40.68
N ALA A 153 -12.95 24.90 39.97
CA ALA A 153 -13.17 26.25 40.51
C ALA A 153 -14.65 26.51 40.82
N ILE A 154 -15.58 26.00 40.01
CA ILE A 154 -17.03 26.10 40.25
C ILE A 154 -17.42 25.26 41.46
N LEU A 155 -16.96 24.01 41.55
CA LEU A 155 -17.28 23.11 42.68
C LEU A 155 -16.73 23.62 44.02
N LYS A 156 -15.64 24.39 44.03
CA LYS A 156 -15.11 25.02 45.24
C LYS A 156 -15.90 26.27 45.70
N LYS A 157 -16.74 26.83 44.83
CA LYS A 157 -17.56 28.01 45.13
C LYS A 157 -18.99 27.67 45.50
N ALA A 158 -19.43 26.44 45.26
CA ALA A 158 -20.70 25.88 45.65
C ALA A 158 -20.61 25.22 47.01
#